data_41fad69a09573eee162573810c65b641
#
_entry.id   41fad69a09573eee162573810c65b641
#
_cell.length_a   1.000
_cell.length_b   1.000
_cell.length_c   1.000
_cell.angle_alpha   90.00
_cell.angle_beta   90.00
_cell.angle_gamma   90.00
#
_symmetry.space_group_name_H-M   'P 1'
#
loop_
_entity.id
_entity.type
_entity.pdbx_description
1 polymer ?
#
loop_
_entity_poly.entity_id
_entity_poly.type
_entity_poly.pdbx_seq_one_letter_code
_entity_poly.pdbx_strand_id
1 'polypeptide(L)'
;MERLPNGVDSSAEDFAQRSQRNSSLAEALKSKLDEVRGSGDEPHFQRHRDRGKGLPRERIADVCDPGSPFLETSALAADGLYDGRARSAGIVTGIGLVHGKECMFVANDATVKGGSYYPMTVKKHIRAQEIAEENNLPCIYLVDSGGAFLPMQDEVFPDKLHFGRIFRNQAILSSKAIPQVAAVLGSCTAGGAYIPAMSDESIIVKGNGTIFLAGPPLVKAATGEEVSSQDLGGAEVHTSKSGVADHYAEDEEDALRMVRNIVENLNVPPKHRLDSKPSEPPAYDPEDLMGIIPGDNRTPYDVRDVISRIVDGSRFHEFKRRYGNTLVCGFARIHGYPVGIVANNGILFSESSLKGAHFVELCGQRGVPLVFLQNITGFMVGREAESGGIAKDGAKLVTAVSCVPVPKFTVIIGGSHGAGNYGMCGRAYDPRFLFMWPNARISVMGGEQAASVLSTVGNQDPDEIRAKYERESSPYYSTGRLWDDGVIDPRDTRDVLGLSISASLNAPMPETRYGVFRM
;
A
#
# COMPACT_ATOMS: atom_id res chain seq x y z
N MET A 1 -1.18 -6.92 30.58
CA MET A 1 -1.65 -5.60 30.12
C MET A 1 -3.09 -5.43 30.60
N GLU A 2 -3.42 -4.25 31.08
CA GLU A 2 -4.77 -3.93 31.55
C GLU A 2 -5.70 -3.61 30.36
N ARG A 3 -6.99 -3.89 30.52
CA ARG A 3 -7.99 -3.50 29.54
C ARG A 3 -8.26 -2.00 29.67
N LEU A 4 -8.27 -1.29 28.53
CA LEU A 4 -8.69 0.10 28.49
C LEU A 4 -10.16 0.21 28.93
N PRO A 5 -10.55 1.25 29.68
CA PRO A 5 -11.96 1.50 29.94
C PRO A 5 -12.68 1.85 28.63
N ASN A 6 -14.00 1.57 28.57
CA ASN A 6 -14.82 2.08 27.48
C ASN A 6 -15.14 3.55 27.74
N GLY A 7 -14.54 4.46 26.94
CA GLY A 7 -14.82 5.89 27.00
C GLY A 7 -15.98 6.33 26.09
N VAL A 8 -16.53 5.41 25.30
CA VAL A 8 -17.55 5.72 24.29
C VAL A 8 -18.95 5.61 24.89
N ASP A 9 -19.75 6.65 24.77
CA ASP A 9 -21.18 6.64 24.98
C ASP A 9 -21.90 6.54 23.62
N SER A 10 -22.26 5.32 23.25
CA SER A 10 -22.96 5.04 21.98
C SER A 10 -24.42 5.53 21.96
N SER A 11 -24.96 5.95 23.10
CA SER A 11 -26.30 6.54 23.21
C SER A 11 -26.32 8.07 22.97
N ALA A 12 -25.16 8.71 22.93
CA ALA A 12 -25.05 10.13 22.71
C ALA A 12 -25.45 10.55 21.28
N GLU A 13 -26.15 11.67 21.15
CA GLU A 13 -26.64 12.15 19.86
C GLU A 13 -25.50 12.46 18.87
N ASP A 14 -24.43 13.04 19.36
CA ASP A 14 -23.23 13.36 18.55
C ASP A 14 -22.51 12.09 18.08
N PHE A 15 -22.55 11.00 18.85
CA PHE A 15 -22.06 9.69 18.42
C PHE A 15 -22.88 9.16 17.22
N ALA A 16 -24.21 9.22 17.32
CA ALA A 16 -25.08 8.76 16.24
C ALA A 16 -24.88 9.57 14.94
N GLN A 17 -24.74 10.89 15.04
CA GLN A 17 -24.47 11.76 13.88
C GLN A 17 -23.11 11.44 13.25
N ARG A 18 -22.05 11.25 14.04
CA ARG A 18 -20.72 10.84 13.55
C ARG A 18 -20.76 9.49 12.89
N SER A 19 -21.44 8.52 13.53
CA SER A 19 -21.61 7.16 12.99
C SER A 19 -22.30 7.19 11.63
N GLN A 20 -23.40 7.91 11.48
CA GLN A 20 -24.10 8.05 10.20
C GLN A 20 -23.20 8.63 9.13
N ARG A 21 -22.47 9.72 9.43
CA ARG A 21 -21.54 10.36 8.48
C ARG A 21 -20.43 9.41 8.06
N ASN A 22 -19.74 8.78 9.00
CA ASN A 22 -18.61 7.93 8.70
C ASN A 22 -19.04 6.63 7.99
N SER A 23 -20.22 6.08 8.32
CA SER A 23 -20.81 4.97 7.57
C SER A 23 -21.10 5.35 6.11
N SER A 24 -21.62 6.56 5.86
CA SER A 24 -21.82 7.05 4.49
C SER A 24 -20.49 7.17 3.72
N LEU A 25 -19.40 7.56 4.38
CA LEU A 25 -18.06 7.60 3.77
C LEU A 25 -17.52 6.18 3.48
N ALA A 26 -17.75 5.23 4.37
CA ALA A 26 -17.38 3.83 4.17
C ALA A 26 -18.19 3.19 3.03
N GLU A 27 -19.47 3.49 2.93
CA GLU A 27 -20.34 3.07 1.82
C GLU A 27 -19.85 3.64 0.47
N ALA A 28 -19.48 4.92 0.44
CA ALA A 28 -18.92 5.56 -0.75
C ALA A 28 -17.58 4.90 -1.16
N LEU A 29 -16.73 4.56 -0.18
CA LEU A 29 -15.50 3.80 -0.44
C LEU A 29 -15.84 2.43 -1.03
N LYS A 30 -16.75 1.69 -0.42
CA LYS A 30 -17.18 0.38 -0.90
C LYS A 30 -17.67 0.46 -2.34
N SER A 31 -18.54 1.43 -2.66
CA SER A 31 -19.04 1.63 -4.02
C SER A 31 -17.92 1.88 -5.03
N LYS A 32 -16.93 2.70 -4.70
CA LYS A 32 -15.74 2.93 -5.54
C LYS A 32 -14.89 1.66 -5.72
N LEU A 33 -14.70 0.88 -4.65
CA LEU A 33 -13.96 -0.38 -4.72
C LEU A 33 -14.72 -1.41 -5.56
N ASP A 34 -16.04 -1.50 -5.42
CA ASP A 34 -16.88 -2.39 -6.22
C ASP A 34 -16.85 -1.99 -7.70
N GLU A 35 -16.84 -0.69 -8.02
CA GLU A 35 -16.71 -0.19 -9.40
C GLU A 35 -15.37 -0.63 -10.04
N VAL A 36 -14.26 -0.50 -9.34
CA VAL A 36 -12.93 -0.89 -9.89
C VAL A 36 -12.69 -2.40 -9.87
N ARG A 37 -13.39 -3.13 -9.01
CA ARG A 37 -13.34 -4.60 -8.92
C ARG A 37 -14.35 -5.29 -9.81
N GLY A 38 -15.41 -4.60 -10.16
CA GLY A 38 -16.51 -5.15 -10.94
C GLY A 38 -16.05 -5.67 -12.29
N SER A 39 -16.56 -6.83 -12.64
CA SER A 39 -16.53 -7.40 -13.98
C SER A 39 -17.84 -7.02 -14.68
N GLY A 40 -18.07 -5.73 -14.91
CA GLY A 40 -19.29 -5.29 -15.58
C GLY A 40 -19.48 -5.98 -16.94
N ASP A 41 -20.72 -6.01 -17.45
CA ASP A 41 -21.08 -6.50 -18.81
C ASP A 41 -20.51 -5.61 -19.92
N GLU A 42 -19.36 -4.97 -19.68
CA GLU A 42 -18.72 -4.14 -20.68
C GLU A 42 -18.18 -4.99 -21.83
N PRO A 43 -18.33 -4.54 -23.09
CA PRO A 43 -17.89 -5.31 -24.27
C PRO A 43 -16.40 -5.71 -24.25
N HIS A 44 -15.59 -5.02 -23.44
CA HIS A 44 -14.17 -5.34 -23.27
C HIS A 44 -13.94 -6.61 -22.45
N PHE A 45 -14.73 -6.82 -21.38
CA PHE A 45 -14.67 -8.04 -20.57
C PHE A 45 -15.13 -9.25 -21.35
N GLN A 46 -16.24 -9.11 -22.08
CA GLN A 46 -16.75 -10.22 -22.89
C GLN A 46 -15.73 -10.64 -23.95
N ARG A 47 -15.16 -9.70 -24.72
CA ARG A 47 -14.08 -10.01 -25.67
C ARG A 47 -12.85 -10.65 -25.06
N HIS A 48 -12.54 -10.34 -23.78
CA HIS A 48 -11.44 -10.95 -23.05
C HIS A 48 -11.76 -12.41 -22.71
N ARG A 49 -12.97 -12.68 -22.21
CA ARG A 49 -13.49 -14.02 -21.91
C ARG A 49 -13.66 -14.88 -23.17
N ASP A 50 -14.12 -14.32 -24.28
CA ASP A 50 -14.26 -15.02 -25.56
C ASP A 50 -12.91 -15.56 -26.10
N ARG A 51 -11.80 -15.00 -25.63
CA ARG A 51 -10.44 -15.49 -25.90
C ARG A 51 -9.94 -16.52 -24.90
N GLY A 52 -10.77 -16.99 -23.99
CA GLY A 52 -10.40 -17.93 -22.93
C GLY A 52 -9.51 -17.32 -21.86
N LYS A 53 -9.60 -16.00 -21.61
CA LYS A 53 -8.78 -15.31 -20.63
C LYS A 53 -9.60 -14.94 -19.38
N GLY A 54 -9.07 -15.22 -18.20
CA GLY A 54 -9.56 -14.77 -16.91
C GLY A 54 -9.24 -13.32 -16.63
N LEU A 55 -10.01 -12.67 -15.75
CA LEU A 55 -9.72 -11.33 -15.27
C LEU A 55 -8.61 -11.36 -14.20
N PRO A 56 -7.84 -10.28 -13.98
CA PRO A 56 -6.67 -10.34 -13.11
C PRO A 56 -6.99 -10.77 -11.67
N ARG A 57 -8.14 -10.37 -11.10
CA ARG A 57 -8.53 -10.80 -9.75
C ARG A 57 -8.99 -12.26 -9.69
N GLU A 58 -9.59 -12.77 -10.76
CA GLU A 58 -9.94 -14.19 -10.91
C GLU A 58 -8.67 -15.03 -10.96
N ARG A 59 -7.70 -14.66 -11.81
CA ARG A 59 -6.37 -15.29 -11.92
C ARG A 59 -5.64 -15.34 -10.58
N ILE A 60 -5.67 -14.24 -9.83
CA ILE A 60 -5.07 -14.19 -8.47
C ILE A 60 -5.79 -15.17 -7.54
N ALA A 61 -7.13 -15.18 -7.56
CA ALA A 61 -7.92 -16.07 -6.71
C ALA A 61 -7.65 -17.56 -7.00
N ASP A 62 -7.45 -17.92 -8.27
CA ASP A 62 -7.13 -19.28 -8.69
C ASP A 62 -5.72 -19.73 -8.26
N VAL A 63 -4.78 -18.79 -8.14
CA VAL A 63 -3.43 -19.07 -7.62
C VAL A 63 -3.39 -19.09 -6.11
N CYS A 64 -4.17 -18.28 -5.41
CA CYS A 64 -4.18 -18.21 -3.95
C CYS A 64 -4.76 -19.49 -3.32
N ASP A 65 -4.42 -19.73 -2.07
CA ASP A 65 -5.00 -20.82 -1.29
C ASP A 65 -6.49 -20.56 -1.04
N PRO A 66 -7.35 -21.57 -1.25
CA PRO A 66 -8.80 -21.41 -1.11
C PRO A 66 -9.19 -20.85 0.26
N GLY A 67 -10.00 -19.81 0.29
CA GLY A 67 -10.47 -19.15 1.51
C GLY A 67 -9.42 -18.33 2.26
N SER A 68 -8.21 -18.20 1.73
CA SER A 68 -7.19 -17.30 2.30
C SER A 68 -7.50 -15.82 1.99
N PRO A 69 -7.14 -14.89 2.88
CA PRO A 69 -7.30 -13.47 2.61
C PRO A 69 -6.32 -12.98 1.52
N PHE A 70 -6.76 -11.98 0.76
CA PHE A 70 -5.91 -11.24 -0.18
C PHE A 70 -5.85 -9.77 0.24
N LEU A 71 -4.67 -9.28 0.58
CA LEU A 71 -4.43 -7.87 0.89
C LEU A 71 -4.16 -7.12 -0.41
N GLU A 72 -5.22 -6.65 -1.08
CA GLU A 72 -5.08 -5.82 -2.28
C GLU A 72 -4.52 -4.45 -1.95
N THR A 73 -3.43 -4.05 -2.61
CA THR A 73 -2.79 -2.74 -2.42
C THR A 73 -3.19 -1.78 -3.52
N SER A 74 -3.43 -0.51 -3.15
CA SER A 74 -3.68 0.60 -4.08
C SER A 74 -4.76 0.31 -5.13
N ALA A 75 -5.89 -0.31 -4.71
CA ALA A 75 -6.99 -0.67 -5.61
C ALA A 75 -7.55 0.53 -6.39
N LEU A 76 -7.54 1.72 -5.78
CA LEU A 76 -8.00 2.98 -6.37
C LEU A 76 -6.87 3.80 -7.01
N ALA A 77 -5.72 3.20 -7.33
CA ALA A 77 -4.66 3.89 -8.07
C ALA A 77 -5.20 4.45 -9.40
N ALA A 78 -4.77 5.67 -9.74
CA ALA A 78 -5.23 6.46 -10.87
C ALA A 78 -6.68 6.98 -10.77
N ASP A 79 -7.35 6.90 -9.61
CA ASP A 79 -8.65 7.55 -9.42
C ASP A 79 -8.54 9.06 -9.70
N GLY A 80 -9.47 9.58 -10.53
CA GLY A 80 -9.47 10.97 -10.98
C GLY A 80 -8.34 11.36 -11.96
N LEU A 81 -7.60 10.39 -12.52
CA LEU A 81 -6.59 10.60 -13.54
C LEU A 81 -6.99 9.97 -14.88
N TYR A 82 -6.36 10.44 -15.97
CA TYR A 82 -6.48 9.89 -17.33
C TYR A 82 -7.93 9.79 -17.83
N ASP A 83 -8.81 10.70 -17.41
CA ASP A 83 -10.26 10.70 -17.73
C ASP A 83 -10.94 9.35 -17.40
N GLY A 84 -10.54 8.70 -16.31
CA GLY A 84 -11.06 7.41 -15.85
C GLY A 84 -10.64 6.19 -16.70
N ARG A 85 -9.73 6.37 -17.67
CA ARG A 85 -9.35 5.32 -18.63
C ARG A 85 -8.37 4.28 -18.09
N ALA A 86 -7.80 4.49 -16.91
CA ALA A 86 -6.80 3.61 -16.30
C ALA A 86 -7.26 3.12 -14.91
N ARG A 87 -8.39 2.42 -14.87
CA ARG A 87 -8.94 1.82 -13.64
C ARG A 87 -7.88 0.97 -12.93
N SER A 88 -7.77 1.12 -11.59
CA SER A 88 -6.73 0.47 -10.76
C SER A 88 -5.31 0.66 -11.32
N ALA A 89 -5.06 1.72 -12.08
CA ALA A 89 -3.83 1.94 -12.85
C ALA A 89 -3.51 0.80 -13.85
N GLY A 90 -4.49 0.03 -14.31
CA GLY A 90 -4.31 -1.07 -15.27
C GLY A 90 -3.57 -2.30 -14.74
N ILE A 91 -3.33 -2.38 -13.43
CA ILE A 91 -2.78 -3.58 -12.78
C ILE A 91 -3.40 -3.82 -11.41
N VAL A 92 -3.49 -5.08 -11.01
CA VAL A 92 -3.86 -5.48 -9.65
C VAL A 92 -2.61 -5.92 -8.90
N THR A 93 -2.40 -5.38 -7.71
CA THR A 93 -1.27 -5.74 -6.84
C THR A 93 -1.78 -6.07 -5.44
N GLY A 94 -1.10 -6.97 -4.75
CA GLY A 94 -1.46 -7.36 -3.40
C GLY A 94 -0.71 -8.57 -2.90
N ILE A 95 -0.95 -8.95 -1.65
CA ILE A 95 -0.32 -10.10 -1.01
C ILE A 95 -1.37 -11.17 -0.79
N GLY A 96 -1.08 -12.39 -1.27
CA GLY A 96 -1.90 -13.58 -1.09
C GLY A 96 -1.07 -14.78 -0.64
N LEU A 97 -1.75 -15.79 -0.11
CA LEU A 97 -1.13 -17.05 0.30
C LEU A 97 -1.16 -18.05 -0.86
N VAL A 98 -0.02 -18.67 -1.12
CA VAL A 98 0.13 -19.79 -2.07
C VAL A 98 0.92 -20.89 -1.38
N HIS A 99 0.29 -22.05 -1.16
CA HIS A 99 0.86 -23.13 -0.34
C HIS A 99 1.38 -22.63 1.02
N GLY A 100 0.60 -21.75 1.66
CA GLY A 100 0.92 -21.15 2.96
C GLY A 100 2.06 -20.13 2.93
N LYS A 101 2.62 -19.79 1.77
CA LYS A 101 3.66 -18.76 1.59
C LYS A 101 3.02 -17.46 1.14
N GLU A 102 3.32 -16.36 1.81
CA GLU A 102 2.89 -15.02 1.38
C GLU A 102 3.68 -14.59 0.16
N CYS A 103 2.97 -14.26 -0.92
CA CYS A 103 3.54 -13.84 -2.19
C CYS A 103 2.98 -12.49 -2.62
N MET A 104 3.83 -11.64 -3.21
CA MET A 104 3.40 -10.42 -3.87
C MET A 104 2.93 -10.72 -5.27
N PHE A 105 1.71 -10.33 -5.60
CA PHE A 105 1.13 -10.45 -6.93
C PHE A 105 1.20 -9.12 -7.69
N VAL A 106 1.52 -9.22 -8.97
CA VAL A 106 1.43 -8.15 -9.96
C VAL A 106 0.73 -8.71 -11.19
N ALA A 107 -0.55 -8.37 -11.39
CA ALA A 107 -1.37 -8.90 -12.47
C ALA A 107 -1.84 -7.79 -13.40
N ASN A 108 -1.47 -7.86 -14.69
CA ASN A 108 -1.91 -6.89 -15.68
C ASN A 108 -3.41 -7.02 -15.96
N ASP A 109 -4.10 -5.88 -16.13
CA ASP A 109 -5.45 -5.82 -16.65
C ASP A 109 -5.45 -5.44 -18.13
N ALA A 110 -5.47 -6.45 -19.00
CA ALA A 110 -5.49 -6.23 -20.45
C ALA A 110 -6.81 -5.63 -20.95
N THR A 111 -7.86 -5.56 -20.13
CA THR A 111 -9.09 -4.83 -20.46
C THR A 111 -8.88 -3.32 -20.42
N VAL A 112 -7.83 -2.86 -19.72
CA VAL A 112 -7.40 -1.46 -19.68
C VAL A 112 -6.33 -1.24 -20.75
N LYS A 113 -6.74 -0.70 -21.91
CA LYS A 113 -5.83 -0.36 -23.04
C LYS A 113 -4.87 -1.48 -23.44
N GLY A 114 -5.34 -2.75 -23.41
CA GLY A 114 -4.51 -3.89 -23.76
C GLY A 114 -3.33 -4.13 -22.81
N GLY A 115 -3.46 -3.75 -21.55
CA GLY A 115 -2.38 -3.88 -20.56
C GLY A 115 -1.24 -2.87 -20.73
N SER A 116 -1.49 -1.73 -21.38
CA SER A 116 -0.50 -0.66 -21.54
C SER A 116 -0.21 0.04 -20.21
N TYR A 117 1.06 0.37 -19.99
CA TYR A 117 1.54 1.03 -18.76
C TYR A 117 1.42 2.56 -18.87
N TYR A 118 0.52 3.14 -18.11
CA TYR A 118 0.47 4.56 -17.80
C TYR A 118 1.51 4.94 -16.74
N PRO A 119 1.79 6.23 -16.48
CA PRO A 119 2.70 6.63 -15.39
C PRO A 119 2.32 6.03 -14.03
N MET A 120 1.02 6.01 -13.67
CA MET A 120 0.57 5.38 -12.42
C MET A 120 0.67 3.85 -12.44
N THR A 121 0.59 3.21 -13.60
CA THR A 121 0.85 1.76 -13.71
C THR A 121 2.29 1.42 -13.34
N VAL A 122 3.24 2.19 -13.88
CA VAL A 122 4.66 2.05 -13.55
C VAL A 122 4.91 2.28 -12.06
N LYS A 123 4.37 3.36 -11.51
CA LYS A 123 4.52 3.69 -10.08
C LYS A 123 3.94 2.59 -9.18
N LYS A 124 2.79 2.04 -9.53
CA LYS A 124 2.15 0.94 -8.77
C LYS A 124 2.96 -0.36 -8.85
N HIS A 125 3.49 -0.69 -10.03
CA HIS A 125 4.35 -1.88 -10.19
C HIS A 125 5.64 -1.73 -9.36
N ILE A 126 6.31 -0.57 -9.44
CA ILE A 126 7.50 -0.28 -8.62
C ILE A 126 7.18 -0.42 -7.14
N ARG A 127 6.05 0.13 -6.68
CA ARG A 127 5.63 0.01 -5.27
C ARG A 127 5.41 -1.45 -4.85
N ALA A 128 4.80 -2.27 -5.69
CA ALA A 128 4.65 -3.70 -5.41
C ALA A 128 6.00 -4.40 -5.24
N GLN A 129 6.97 -4.08 -6.10
CA GLN A 129 8.34 -4.61 -5.98
C GLN A 129 9.06 -4.10 -4.73
N GLU A 130 8.85 -2.84 -4.33
CA GLU A 130 9.39 -2.30 -3.06
C GLU A 130 8.80 -3.05 -1.86
N ILE A 131 7.49 -3.28 -1.84
CA ILE A 131 6.84 -4.08 -0.78
C ILE A 131 7.42 -5.51 -0.75
N ALA A 132 7.63 -6.13 -1.91
CA ALA A 132 8.23 -7.45 -1.99
C ALA A 132 9.67 -7.47 -1.45
N GLU A 133 10.48 -6.49 -1.83
CA GLU A 133 11.87 -6.35 -1.37
C GLU A 133 11.95 -6.12 0.14
N GLU A 134 11.18 -5.17 0.65
CA GLU A 134 11.15 -4.79 2.07
C GLU A 134 10.66 -5.92 2.99
N ASN A 135 9.77 -6.76 2.47
CA ASN A 135 9.13 -7.84 3.24
C ASN A 135 9.61 -9.24 2.82
N ASN A 136 10.61 -9.34 1.92
CA ASN A 136 11.17 -10.61 1.44
C ASN A 136 10.10 -11.58 0.89
N LEU A 137 9.19 -11.07 0.04
CA LEU A 137 8.08 -11.83 -0.51
C LEU A 137 8.41 -12.31 -1.93
N PRO A 138 8.24 -13.60 -2.26
CA PRO A 138 8.25 -14.06 -3.65
C PRO A 138 7.29 -13.23 -4.51
N CYS A 139 7.71 -12.87 -5.74
CA CYS A 139 6.88 -12.12 -6.68
C CYS A 139 6.27 -13.05 -7.72
N ILE A 140 4.96 -12.91 -7.94
CA ILE A 140 4.21 -13.60 -8.99
C ILE A 140 3.70 -12.55 -9.97
N TYR A 141 4.21 -12.58 -11.21
CA TYR A 141 3.79 -11.71 -12.29
C TYR A 141 2.82 -12.47 -13.22
N LEU A 142 1.56 -12.03 -13.28
CA LEU A 142 0.55 -12.55 -14.21
C LEU A 142 0.48 -11.57 -15.39
N VAL A 143 1.23 -11.87 -16.45
CA VAL A 143 1.57 -10.91 -17.49
C VAL A 143 0.63 -10.98 -18.68
N ASP A 144 0.03 -9.83 -19.01
CA ASP A 144 -0.76 -9.58 -20.21
C ASP A 144 -0.60 -8.10 -20.59
N SER A 145 0.58 -7.73 -21.13
CA SER A 145 1.06 -6.35 -21.21
C SER A 145 1.29 -5.89 -22.64
N GLY A 146 0.69 -4.77 -23.01
CA GLY A 146 0.95 -4.05 -24.27
C GLY A 146 2.21 -3.17 -24.26
N GLY A 147 2.99 -3.16 -23.17
CA GLY A 147 4.17 -2.29 -23.02
C GLY A 147 3.80 -0.87 -22.60
N ALA A 148 4.70 0.10 -22.85
CA ALA A 148 4.51 1.50 -22.47
C ALA A 148 3.37 2.18 -23.24
N PHE A 149 2.57 3.03 -22.57
CA PHE A 149 1.57 3.86 -23.22
C PHE A 149 2.26 5.01 -23.97
N LEU A 150 2.50 4.82 -25.27
CA LEU A 150 3.33 5.69 -26.10
C LEU A 150 2.94 7.18 -26.08
N PRO A 151 1.64 7.56 -26.01
CA PRO A 151 1.29 8.99 -25.94
C PRO A 151 1.83 9.72 -24.71
N MET A 152 2.27 9.00 -23.67
CA MET A 152 2.87 9.54 -22.44
C MET A 152 4.29 9.00 -22.20
N GLN A 153 5.03 8.74 -23.27
CA GLN A 153 6.34 8.08 -23.19
C GLN A 153 7.35 8.85 -22.34
N ASP A 154 7.27 10.16 -22.31
CA ASP A 154 8.11 11.06 -21.51
C ASP A 154 7.86 10.91 -19.99
N GLU A 155 6.67 10.51 -19.58
CA GLU A 155 6.32 10.24 -18.19
C GLU A 155 6.44 8.75 -17.80
N VAL A 156 6.79 7.87 -18.74
CA VAL A 156 6.85 6.41 -18.53
C VAL A 156 8.28 5.87 -18.69
N PHE A 157 9.11 6.48 -19.54
CA PHE A 157 10.36 5.86 -20.00
C PHE A 157 11.65 6.43 -19.38
N PRO A 158 11.95 7.78 -19.41
CA PRO A 158 13.33 8.25 -19.29
C PRO A 158 13.85 8.42 -17.86
N ASP A 159 12.99 8.53 -16.84
CA ASP A 159 13.41 8.91 -15.49
C ASP A 159 13.73 7.70 -14.60
N LYS A 160 14.35 8.00 -13.45
CA LYS A 160 14.81 7.03 -12.45
C LYS A 160 13.71 6.07 -11.97
N LEU A 161 12.48 6.57 -11.78
CA LEU A 161 11.33 5.81 -11.30
C LEU A 161 10.33 5.49 -12.41
N HIS A 162 10.82 5.37 -13.64
CA HIS A 162 10.08 4.97 -14.82
C HIS A 162 10.27 3.48 -15.13
N PHE A 163 9.87 3.07 -16.31
CA PHE A 163 9.77 1.66 -16.71
C PHE A 163 11.06 0.85 -16.49
N GLY A 164 12.23 1.46 -16.77
CA GLY A 164 13.52 0.82 -16.53
C GLY A 164 13.79 0.44 -15.08
N ARG A 165 13.13 1.12 -14.12
CA ARG A 165 13.25 0.79 -12.70
C ARG A 165 12.65 -0.58 -12.36
N ILE A 166 11.59 -0.98 -13.05
CA ILE A 166 10.95 -2.29 -12.87
C ILE A 166 11.97 -3.40 -13.13
N PHE A 167 12.70 -3.32 -14.22
CA PHE A 167 13.70 -4.35 -14.60
C PHE A 167 14.89 -4.35 -13.67
N ARG A 168 15.39 -3.15 -13.30
CA ARG A 168 16.44 -3.06 -12.30
C ARG A 168 16.00 -3.70 -10.98
N ASN A 169 14.78 -3.46 -10.54
CA ASN A 169 14.25 -4.06 -9.31
C ASN A 169 14.17 -5.59 -9.43
N GLN A 170 13.74 -6.15 -10.57
CA GLN A 170 13.76 -7.60 -10.79
C GLN A 170 15.16 -8.19 -10.60
N ALA A 171 16.18 -7.58 -11.21
CA ALA A 171 17.55 -8.03 -11.05
C ALA A 171 18.03 -7.95 -9.59
N ILE A 172 17.66 -6.89 -8.85
CA ILE A 172 18.01 -6.73 -7.44
C ILE A 172 17.27 -7.74 -6.55
N LEU A 173 15.98 -7.96 -6.79
CA LEU A 173 15.19 -8.96 -6.06
C LEU A 173 15.81 -10.36 -6.20
N SER A 174 16.10 -10.78 -7.43
CA SER A 174 16.76 -12.07 -7.70
C SER A 174 18.14 -12.15 -7.01
N SER A 175 18.94 -11.08 -7.06
CA SER A 175 20.24 -11.02 -6.37
C SER A 175 20.16 -11.13 -4.84
N LYS A 176 19.00 -10.81 -4.28
CA LYS A 176 18.68 -10.98 -2.85
C LYS A 176 18.02 -12.32 -2.53
N ALA A 177 17.96 -13.22 -3.49
CA ALA A 177 17.28 -14.51 -3.38
C ALA A 177 15.77 -14.38 -3.05
N ILE A 178 15.14 -13.31 -3.52
CA ILE A 178 13.68 -13.15 -3.49
C ILE A 178 13.14 -13.74 -4.80
N PRO A 179 12.44 -14.88 -4.75
CA PRO A 179 12.03 -15.60 -5.95
C PRO A 179 11.03 -14.82 -6.80
N GLN A 180 11.13 -14.96 -8.12
CA GLN A 180 10.27 -14.30 -9.09
C GLN A 180 9.76 -15.29 -10.11
N VAL A 181 8.43 -15.41 -10.24
CA VAL A 181 7.75 -16.31 -11.17
C VAL A 181 6.86 -15.48 -12.09
N ALA A 182 6.98 -15.67 -13.41
CA ALA A 182 6.11 -15.02 -14.37
C ALA A 182 5.26 -16.02 -15.15
N ALA A 183 3.96 -15.74 -15.30
CA ALA A 183 3.08 -16.45 -16.21
C ALA A 183 2.61 -15.51 -17.32
N VAL A 184 2.95 -15.81 -18.57
CA VAL A 184 2.59 -15.05 -19.76
C VAL A 184 1.25 -15.57 -20.28
N LEU A 185 0.18 -14.88 -19.88
CA LEU A 185 -1.22 -15.25 -20.12
C LEU A 185 -1.81 -14.51 -21.33
N GLY A 186 -1.00 -13.67 -21.96
CA GLY A 186 -1.39 -12.90 -23.11
C GLY A 186 -0.22 -12.25 -23.80
N SER A 187 -0.44 -11.10 -24.42
CA SER A 187 0.62 -10.35 -25.08
C SER A 187 1.67 -9.87 -24.09
N CYS A 188 2.93 -9.94 -24.48
CA CYS A 188 4.05 -9.41 -23.71
C CYS A 188 5.01 -8.71 -24.68
N THR A 189 4.78 -7.40 -24.90
CA THR A 189 5.39 -6.67 -26.03
C THR A 189 6.34 -5.59 -25.52
N ALA A 190 7.39 -5.34 -26.27
CA ALA A 190 8.40 -4.30 -26.06
C ALA A 190 9.02 -4.39 -24.65
N GLY A 191 8.95 -3.32 -23.84
CA GLY A 191 9.43 -3.33 -22.45
C GLY A 191 8.80 -4.42 -21.59
N GLY A 192 7.51 -4.74 -21.82
CA GLY A 192 6.83 -5.81 -21.10
C GLY A 192 7.50 -7.19 -21.25
N ALA A 193 8.17 -7.44 -22.38
CA ALA A 193 8.86 -8.71 -22.64
C ALA A 193 10.01 -9.02 -21.66
N TYR A 194 10.57 -7.99 -21.01
CA TYR A 194 11.61 -8.19 -20.00
C TYR A 194 11.07 -8.74 -18.68
N ILE A 195 9.78 -8.56 -18.37
CA ILE A 195 9.21 -9.07 -17.11
C ILE A 195 9.38 -10.59 -17.01
N PRO A 196 8.88 -11.41 -17.96
CA PRO A 196 9.12 -12.86 -17.92
C PRO A 196 10.58 -13.22 -18.18
N ALA A 197 11.28 -12.52 -19.08
CA ALA A 197 12.67 -12.84 -19.43
C ALA A 197 13.68 -12.58 -18.29
N MET A 198 13.31 -11.81 -17.28
CA MET A 198 14.13 -11.52 -16.09
C MET A 198 13.60 -12.18 -14.81
N SER A 199 12.49 -12.89 -14.88
CA SER A 199 12.01 -13.73 -13.78
C SER A 199 12.88 -14.98 -13.62
N ASP A 200 12.92 -15.56 -12.42
CA ASP A 200 13.73 -16.73 -12.16
C ASP A 200 13.15 -17.97 -12.85
N GLU A 201 11.81 -18.05 -12.95
CA GLU A 201 11.10 -19.04 -13.78
C GLU A 201 9.94 -18.38 -14.52
N SER A 202 9.70 -18.79 -15.76
CA SER A 202 8.64 -18.26 -16.61
C SER A 202 7.83 -19.35 -17.31
N ILE A 203 6.52 -19.10 -17.37
CA ILE A 203 5.50 -19.95 -17.99
C ILE A 203 4.88 -19.18 -19.15
N ILE A 204 4.61 -19.84 -20.27
CA ILE A 204 3.90 -19.24 -21.40
C ILE A 204 2.75 -20.11 -21.87
N VAL A 205 1.58 -19.48 -22.06
CA VAL A 205 0.36 -20.17 -22.51
C VAL A 205 0.33 -20.29 -24.02
N LYS A 206 0.09 -21.49 -24.49
CA LYS A 206 -0.14 -21.80 -25.91
C LYS A 206 -1.25 -20.94 -26.51
N GLY A 207 -1.00 -20.40 -27.70
CA GLY A 207 -2.00 -19.68 -28.49
C GLY A 207 -2.31 -18.27 -27.97
N ASN A 208 -2.29 -18.02 -26.66
CA ASN A 208 -2.54 -16.72 -26.05
C ASN A 208 -1.24 -15.97 -25.69
N GLY A 209 -0.29 -16.68 -25.11
CA GLY A 209 0.99 -16.09 -24.67
C GLY A 209 1.89 -15.73 -25.85
N THR A 210 2.46 -14.54 -25.83
CA THR A 210 3.52 -14.13 -26.76
C THR A 210 4.53 -13.23 -26.08
N ILE A 211 5.81 -13.41 -26.37
CA ILE A 211 6.92 -12.58 -25.89
C ILE A 211 7.73 -12.10 -27.09
N PHE A 212 7.79 -10.78 -27.32
CA PHE A 212 8.68 -10.23 -28.34
C PHE A 212 8.98 -8.75 -28.08
N LEU A 213 10.18 -8.31 -28.42
CA LEU A 213 10.58 -6.90 -28.31
C LEU A 213 9.91 -6.04 -29.38
N ALA A 214 9.72 -6.61 -30.58
CA ALA A 214 9.04 -5.96 -31.69
C ALA A 214 7.96 -6.90 -32.23
N GLY A 215 6.70 -6.46 -32.20
CA GLY A 215 5.59 -7.24 -32.74
C GLY A 215 5.59 -7.35 -34.26
N PRO A 216 4.78 -8.26 -34.85
CA PRO A 216 4.75 -8.51 -36.29
C PRO A 216 4.65 -7.26 -37.17
N PRO A 217 3.84 -6.23 -36.85
CA PRO A 217 3.79 -5.01 -37.67
C PRO A 217 5.13 -4.24 -37.73
N LEU A 218 5.87 -4.23 -36.60
CA LEU A 218 7.17 -3.56 -36.55
C LEU A 218 8.25 -4.38 -37.25
N VAL A 219 8.22 -5.71 -37.14
CA VAL A 219 9.10 -6.64 -37.89
C VAL A 219 8.90 -6.43 -39.39
N LYS A 220 7.64 -6.41 -39.88
CA LYS A 220 7.32 -6.16 -41.28
C LYS A 220 7.85 -4.81 -41.76
N ALA A 221 7.68 -3.75 -40.95
CA ALA A 221 8.16 -2.41 -41.28
C ALA A 221 9.71 -2.33 -41.33
N ALA A 222 10.41 -3.06 -40.47
CA ALA A 222 11.86 -2.99 -40.34
C ALA A 222 12.60 -3.92 -41.33
N THR A 223 12.06 -5.12 -41.60
CA THR A 223 12.74 -6.17 -42.38
C THR A 223 11.99 -6.61 -43.62
N GLY A 224 10.71 -6.24 -43.77
CA GLY A 224 9.80 -6.75 -44.81
C GLY A 224 9.25 -8.17 -44.54
N GLU A 225 9.65 -8.80 -43.45
CA GLU A 225 9.23 -10.16 -43.10
C GLU A 225 7.76 -10.18 -42.63
N GLU A 226 6.96 -11.09 -43.16
CA GLU A 226 5.61 -11.37 -42.68
C GLU A 226 5.62 -12.61 -41.80
N VAL A 227 5.34 -12.44 -40.52
CA VAL A 227 5.39 -13.49 -39.51
C VAL A 227 4.15 -13.39 -38.59
N SER A 228 3.59 -14.52 -38.20
CA SER A 228 2.52 -14.53 -37.19
C SER A 228 3.07 -14.26 -35.77
N SER A 229 2.22 -13.79 -34.87
CA SER A 229 2.63 -13.58 -33.48
C SER A 229 3.11 -14.87 -32.80
N GLN A 230 2.50 -16.01 -33.13
CA GLN A 230 2.90 -17.30 -32.55
C GLN A 230 4.22 -17.81 -33.14
N ASP A 231 4.46 -17.62 -34.42
CA ASP A 231 5.72 -18.01 -35.07
C ASP A 231 6.88 -17.08 -34.67
N LEU A 232 6.58 -15.81 -34.35
CA LEU A 232 7.57 -14.84 -33.91
C LEU A 232 7.99 -15.06 -32.46
N GLY A 233 7.03 -15.28 -31.55
CA GLY A 233 7.31 -15.32 -30.12
C GLY A 233 6.23 -16.01 -29.31
N GLY A 234 5.63 -17.07 -29.83
CA GLY A 234 4.65 -17.89 -29.11
C GLY A 234 5.29 -18.97 -28.21
N ALA A 235 4.45 -19.72 -27.53
CA ALA A 235 4.87 -20.73 -26.55
C ALA A 235 5.83 -21.76 -27.14
N GLU A 236 5.53 -22.32 -28.31
CA GLU A 236 6.40 -23.32 -28.97
C GLU A 236 7.80 -22.76 -29.27
N VAL A 237 7.88 -21.53 -29.74
CA VAL A 237 9.18 -20.90 -30.05
C VAL A 237 10.01 -20.69 -28.79
N HIS A 238 9.40 -20.18 -27.73
CA HIS A 238 10.14 -19.78 -26.54
C HIS A 238 10.48 -20.93 -25.60
N THR A 239 9.73 -22.02 -25.61
CA THR A 239 10.04 -23.18 -24.76
C THR A 239 10.91 -24.22 -25.46
N SER A 240 10.94 -24.27 -26.83
CA SER A 240 11.68 -25.31 -27.56
C SER A 240 12.90 -24.83 -28.35
N LYS A 241 12.91 -23.51 -28.75
CA LYS A 241 13.96 -22.97 -29.60
C LYS A 241 14.82 -21.91 -28.95
N SER A 242 14.18 -20.88 -28.38
CA SER A 242 14.90 -19.72 -27.83
C SER A 242 15.26 -19.87 -26.35
N GLY A 243 14.50 -20.66 -25.60
CA GLY A 243 14.66 -20.81 -24.14
C GLY A 243 14.32 -19.54 -23.35
N VAL A 244 13.51 -18.63 -23.92
CA VAL A 244 13.06 -17.43 -23.20
C VAL A 244 12.01 -17.75 -22.14
N ALA A 245 11.23 -18.81 -22.34
CA ALA A 245 10.30 -19.33 -21.35
C ALA A 245 10.67 -20.78 -20.99
N ASP A 246 10.49 -21.13 -19.71
CA ASP A 246 10.92 -22.42 -19.15
C ASP A 246 9.82 -23.47 -19.27
N HIS A 247 8.55 -23.07 -19.14
CA HIS A 247 7.41 -23.96 -19.07
C HIS A 247 6.36 -23.62 -20.13
N TYR A 248 5.91 -24.66 -20.83
CA TYR A 248 4.83 -24.60 -21.81
C TYR A 248 3.53 -24.99 -21.13
N ALA A 249 2.54 -24.12 -21.12
CA ALA A 249 1.20 -24.39 -20.61
C ALA A 249 0.20 -24.56 -21.75
N GLU A 250 -0.64 -25.60 -21.68
CA GLU A 250 -1.66 -25.86 -22.71
C GLU A 250 -2.76 -24.78 -22.73
N ASP A 251 -3.11 -24.25 -21.56
CA ASP A 251 -4.11 -23.19 -21.37
C ASP A 251 -3.80 -22.35 -20.14
N GLU A 252 -4.68 -21.40 -19.82
CA GLU A 252 -4.51 -20.49 -18.68
C GLU A 252 -4.61 -21.22 -17.33
N GLU A 253 -5.51 -22.21 -17.19
CA GLU A 253 -5.68 -23.00 -15.97
C GLU A 253 -4.41 -23.80 -15.67
N ASP A 254 -3.83 -24.42 -16.69
CA ASP A 254 -2.57 -25.15 -16.59
C ASP A 254 -1.42 -24.23 -16.17
N ALA A 255 -1.34 -23.01 -16.72
CA ALA A 255 -0.33 -22.03 -16.34
C ALA A 255 -0.46 -21.61 -14.86
N LEU A 256 -1.67 -21.34 -14.38
CA LEU A 256 -1.91 -20.96 -12.99
C LEU A 256 -1.60 -22.10 -12.02
N ARG A 257 -1.90 -23.35 -12.42
CA ARG A 257 -1.50 -24.56 -11.68
C ARG A 257 0.03 -24.71 -11.63
N MET A 258 0.73 -24.42 -12.73
CA MET A 258 2.20 -24.44 -12.76
C MET A 258 2.80 -23.38 -11.83
N VAL A 259 2.24 -22.16 -11.78
CA VAL A 259 2.64 -21.13 -10.80
C VAL A 259 2.55 -21.68 -9.37
N ARG A 260 1.45 -22.32 -9.00
CA ARG A 260 1.30 -22.95 -7.69
C ARG A 260 2.36 -24.00 -7.43
N ASN A 261 2.64 -24.89 -8.41
CA ASN A 261 3.65 -25.93 -8.28
C ASN A 261 5.05 -25.37 -8.08
N ILE A 262 5.40 -24.28 -8.79
CA ILE A 262 6.69 -23.61 -8.60
C ILE A 262 6.77 -23.03 -7.18
N VAL A 263 5.73 -22.33 -6.74
CA VAL A 263 5.72 -21.75 -5.38
C VAL A 263 5.78 -22.83 -4.30
N GLU A 264 5.14 -23.99 -4.50
CA GLU A 264 5.23 -25.11 -3.56
C GLU A 264 6.68 -25.53 -3.29
N ASN A 265 7.50 -25.53 -4.34
CA ASN A 265 8.90 -25.96 -4.30
C ASN A 265 9.89 -24.86 -3.87
N LEU A 266 9.45 -23.60 -3.68
CA LEU A 266 10.31 -22.53 -3.22
C LEU A 266 10.79 -22.80 -1.78
N ASN A 267 12.10 -22.75 -1.57
CA ASN A 267 12.70 -22.81 -0.25
C ASN A 267 12.78 -21.41 0.37
N VAL A 268 11.63 -20.87 0.79
CA VAL A 268 11.60 -19.57 1.46
C VAL A 268 12.03 -19.70 2.92
N PRO A 269 12.82 -18.74 3.46
CA PRO A 269 13.20 -18.74 4.86
C PRO A 269 11.99 -18.70 5.80
N PRO A 270 12.07 -19.29 6.98
CA PRO A 270 11.01 -19.17 7.97
C PRO A 270 10.86 -17.72 8.42
N LYS A 271 9.61 -17.33 8.74
CA LYS A 271 9.31 -16.00 9.25
C LYS A 271 10.12 -15.66 10.50
N HIS A 272 10.46 -14.39 10.63
CA HIS A 272 11.02 -13.86 11.88
C HIS A 272 10.05 -14.12 13.05
N ARG A 273 10.56 -14.68 14.13
CA ARG A 273 9.72 -15.05 15.29
C ARG A 273 9.58 -13.87 16.25
N LEU A 274 8.34 -13.47 16.47
CA LEU A 274 7.95 -12.60 17.59
C LEU A 274 7.37 -13.46 18.73
N ASP A 275 7.33 -12.90 19.95
CA ASP A 275 6.58 -13.47 21.07
C ASP A 275 5.05 -13.34 20.80
N SER A 276 4.56 -14.15 19.86
CA SER A 276 3.15 -14.15 19.46
C SER A 276 2.29 -14.94 20.44
N LYS A 277 1.02 -14.57 20.55
CA LYS A 277 -0.01 -15.27 21.33
C LYS A 277 -1.19 -15.64 20.41
N PRO A 278 -2.09 -16.53 20.84
CA PRO A 278 -3.35 -16.71 20.13
C PRO A 278 -4.07 -15.36 19.97
N SER A 279 -4.63 -15.12 18.78
CA SER A 279 -5.41 -13.93 18.49
C SER A 279 -6.65 -13.88 19.37
N GLU A 280 -6.97 -12.71 19.90
CA GLU A 280 -8.17 -12.45 20.69
C GLU A 280 -8.90 -11.23 20.12
N PRO A 281 -10.20 -11.28 19.86
CA PRO A 281 -10.93 -10.12 19.36
C PRO A 281 -10.87 -8.96 20.37
N PRO A 282 -11.03 -7.72 19.94
CA PRO A 282 -11.26 -6.60 20.85
C PRO A 282 -12.44 -6.87 21.78
N ALA A 283 -12.42 -6.34 23.00
CA ALA A 283 -13.52 -6.47 23.94
C ALA A 283 -14.68 -5.52 23.62
N TYR A 284 -14.44 -4.51 22.80
CA TYR A 284 -15.42 -3.52 22.36
C TYR A 284 -15.63 -3.65 20.85
N ASP A 285 -16.85 -3.30 20.41
CA ASP A 285 -17.27 -3.48 19.03
C ASP A 285 -16.49 -2.56 18.08
N PRO A 286 -15.84 -3.06 17.03
CA PRO A 286 -15.22 -2.24 15.99
C PRO A 286 -16.19 -1.29 15.27
N GLU A 287 -17.50 -1.57 15.25
CA GLU A 287 -18.52 -0.64 14.70
C GLU A 287 -18.50 0.72 15.42
N ASP A 288 -18.13 0.76 16.69
CA ASP A 288 -17.99 2.03 17.44
C ASP A 288 -17.00 3.00 16.79
N LEU A 289 -16.03 2.53 16.00
CA LEU A 289 -15.09 3.38 15.28
C LEU A 289 -15.80 4.43 14.42
N MET A 290 -16.97 4.10 13.89
CA MET A 290 -17.78 5.01 13.09
C MET A 290 -18.28 6.23 13.88
N GLY A 291 -18.55 6.05 15.18
CA GLY A 291 -19.05 7.12 16.06
C GLY A 291 -17.96 7.86 16.84
N ILE A 292 -16.73 7.31 16.90
CA ILE A 292 -15.63 7.92 17.66
C ILE A 292 -15.04 9.12 16.91
N ILE A 293 -14.78 8.99 15.60
CA ILE A 293 -14.05 10.00 14.84
C ILE A 293 -14.95 11.18 14.47
N PRO A 294 -14.59 12.42 14.88
CA PRO A 294 -15.33 13.61 14.54
C PRO A 294 -15.35 13.94 13.05
N GLY A 295 -16.31 14.75 12.64
CA GLY A 295 -16.41 15.26 11.27
C GLY A 295 -15.40 16.35 10.92
N ASP A 296 -14.74 16.89 11.92
CA ASP A 296 -13.77 17.98 11.79
C ASP A 296 -12.54 17.70 12.67
N ASN A 297 -11.44 18.41 12.37
CA ASN A 297 -10.18 18.26 13.09
C ASN A 297 -10.10 19.09 14.39
N ARG A 298 -11.17 19.77 14.80
CA ARG A 298 -11.21 20.64 15.99
C ARG A 298 -11.87 19.96 17.17
N THR A 299 -12.80 19.06 16.91
CA THR A 299 -13.49 18.32 17.97
C THR A 299 -12.55 17.27 18.56
N PRO A 300 -12.20 17.36 19.84
CA PRO A 300 -11.31 16.41 20.48
C PRO A 300 -12.02 15.06 20.71
N TYR A 301 -11.24 13.99 20.65
CA TYR A 301 -11.63 12.66 21.11
C TYR A 301 -10.40 11.97 21.73
N ASP A 302 -10.61 10.94 22.53
CA ASP A 302 -9.52 10.17 23.10
C ASP A 302 -9.12 9.03 22.14
N VAL A 303 -7.92 9.07 21.61
CA VAL A 303 -7.42 8.04 20.69
C VAL A 303 -7.34 6.65 21.33
N ARG A 304 -7.38 6.55 22.66
CA ARG A 304 -7.47 5.26 23.39
C ARG A 304 -8.75 4.51 23.06
N ASP A 305 -9.83 5.22 22.74
CA ASP A 305 -11.07 4.61 22.28
C ASP A 305 -10.90 3.93 20.91
N VAL A 306 -10.13 4.52 20.01
CA VAL A 306 -9.74 3.89 18.74
C VAL A 306 -8.85 2.67 19.00
N ILE A 307 -7.79 2.82 19.81
CA ILE A 307 -6.86 1.74 20.13
C ILE A 307 -7.62 0.54 20.70
N SER A 308 -8.57 0.78 21.59
CA SER A 308 -9.34 -0.29 22.27
C SER A 308 -10.23 -1.11 21.33
N ARG A 309 -10.57 -0.62 20.12
CA ARG A 309 -11.34 -1.32 19.07
C ARG A 309 -10.45 -2.06 18.06
N ILE A 310 -9.14 -1.91 18.18
CA ILE A 310 -8.18 -2.51 17.23
C ILE A 310 -7.37 -3.62 17.91
N VAL A 311 -7.01 -3.47 19.19
CA VAL A 311 -6.06 -4.35 19.87
C VAL A 311 -6.72 -5.54 20.56
N ASP A 312 -5.99 -6.61 20.72
CA ASP A 312 -6.42 -7.86 21.35
C ASP A 312 -6.96 -7.64 22.76
N GLY A 313 -8.22 -8.07 22.99
CA GLY A 313 -8.91 -7.94 24.27
C GLY A 313 -9.01 -6.52 24.80
N SER A 314 -8.85 -5.52 23.94
CA SER A 314 -8.78 -4.08 24.27
C SER A 314 -7.69 -3.78 25.32
N ARG A 315 -6.60 -4.57 25.36
CA ARG A 315 -5.52 -4.44 26.35
C ARG A 315 -4.39 -3.57 25.82
N PHE A 316 -3.97 -2.63 26.66
CA PHE A 316 -2.94 -1.67 26.34
C PHE A 316 -2.04 -1.37 27.54
N HIS A 317 -0.74 -1.38 27.36
CA HIS A 317 0.22 -0.95 28.40
C HIS A 317 0.78 0.41 28.01
N GLU A 318 0.18 1.48 28.53
CA GLU A 318 0.52 2.84 28.18
C GLU A 318 1.85 3.27 28.79
N PHE A 319 2.76 3.78 27.94
CA PHE A 319 4.05 4.31 28.30
C PHE A 319 3.95 5.81 28.65
N LYS A 320 4.50 6.23 29.77
CA LYS A 320 4.53 7.63 30.23
C LYS A 320 3.17 8.33 30.15
N ARG A 321 2.10 7.71 30.63
CA ARG A 321 0.71 8.20 30.55
C ARG A 321 0.55 9.66 31.01
N ARG A 322 1.32 10.09 32.02
CA ARG A 322 1.21 11.44 32.63
C ARG A 322 2.13 12.49 32.01
N TYR A 323 2.96 12.11 31.02
CA TYR A 323 3.91 13.00 30.36
C TYR A 323 3.64 13.02 28.86
N GLY A 324 3.65 14.22 28.24
CA GLY A 324 3.39 14.37 26.80
C GLY A 324 2.08 13.71 26.37
N ASN A 325 0.97 14.03 27.05
CA ASN A 325 -0.32 13.34 26.95
C ASN A 325 -1.05 13.57 25.62
N THR A 326 -0.57 14.49 24.77
CA THR A 326 -1.07 14.69 23.41
C THR A 326 -0.51 13.66 22.41
N LEU A 327 0.40 12.79 22.87
CA LEU A 327 0.85 11.61 22.15
C LEU A 327 0.68 10.38 23.06
N VAL A 328 -0.12 9.42 22.64
CA VAL A 328 -0.31 8.16 23.34
C VAL A 328 0.67 7.13 22.78
N CYS A 329 1.52 6.59 23.63
CA CYS A 329 2.48 5.52 23.29
C CYS A 329 2.25 4.32 24.20
N GLY A 330 2.34 3.11 23.68
CA GLY A 330 2.23 1.93 24.52
C GLY A 330 2.29 0.61 23.76
N PHE A 331 2.35 -0.48 24.49
CA PHE A 331 2.43 -1.83 23.95
C PHE A 331 1.04 -2.49 23.94
N ALA A 332 0.77 -3.22 22.87
CA ALA A 332 -0.45 -3.99 22.67
C ALA A 332 -0.17 -5.28 21.88
N ARG A 333 -1.24 -5.97 21.50
CA ARG A 333 -1.19 -7.05 20.51
C ARG A 333 -2.28 -6.82 19.45
N ILE A 334 -1.96 -7.17 18.22
CA ILE A 334 -2.91 -7.20 17.10
C ILE A 334 -2.77 -8.58 16.47
N HIS A 335 -3.85 -9.34 16.39
CA HIS A 335 -3.84 -10.74 15.93
C HIS A 335 -2.74 -11.59 16.62
N GLY A 336 -2.53 -11.37 17.90
CA GLY A 336 -1.51 -12.05 18.70
C GLY A 336 -0.11 -11.47 18.56
N TYR A 337 0.21 -10.70 17.54
CA TYR A 337 1.53 -10.08 17.35
C TYR A 337 1.76 -8.93 18.31
N PRO A 338 2.91 -8.87 19.00
CA PRO A 338 3.26 -7.72 19.84
C PRO A 338 3.52 -6.50 18.96
N VAL A 339 2.97 -5.35 19.36
CA VAL A 339 3.16 -4.06 18.65
C VAL A 339 3.38 -2.93 19.65
N GLY A 340 4.17 -1.94 19.23
CA GLY A 340 4.22 -0.62 19.85
C GLY A 340 3.31 0.33 19.09
N ILE A 341 2.39 0.99 19.78
CA ILE A 341 1.47 1.96 19.18
C ILE A 341 1.91 3.36 19.52
N VAL A 342 1.97 4.24 18.51
CA VAL A 342 2.20 5.68 18.62
C VAL A 342 1.00 6.39 18.00
N ALA A 343 0.20 7.07 18.80
CA ALA A 343 -1.07 7.63 18.36
C ALA A 343 -1.23 9.08 18.79
N ASN A 344 -1.67 9.95 17.88
CA ASN A 344 -1.94 11.35 18.21
C ASN A 344 -3.21 11.48 19.06
N ASN A 345 -3.09 12.29 20.11
CA ASN A 345 -4.19 12.70 20.97
C ASN A 345 -4.25 14.24 21.08
N GLY A 346 -3.80 14.91 20.03
CA GLY A 346 -3.68 16.38 19.93
C GLY A 346 -2.41 16.82 19.21
N ILE A 347 -2.09 18.10 19.35
CA ILE A 347 -0.91 18.74 18.77
C ILE A 347 0.38 18.18 19.40
N LEU A 348 1.47 18.12 18.65
CA LEU A 348 2.78 17.70 19.18
C LEU A 348 3.48 18.88 19.89
N PHE A 349 3.80 18.68 21.15
CA PHE A 349 4.65 19.54 21.96
C PHE A 349 6.05 18.93 22.11
N SER A 350 6.99 19.65 22.71
CA SER A 350 8.33 19.15 23.01
C SER A 350 8.28 17.85 23.82
N GLU A 351 7.46 17.81 24.87
CA GLU A 351 7.30 16.63 25.72
C GLU A 351 6.72 15.43 24.95
N SER A 352 5.78 15.67 24.06
CA SER A 352 5.20 14.63 23.20
C SER A 352 6.26 14.06 22.26
N SER A 353 7.09 14.92 21.68
CA SER A 353 8.18 14.53 20.79
C SER A 353 9.24 13.73 21.50
N LEU A 354 9.66 14.15 22.69
CA LEU A 354 10.61 13.43 23.53
C LEU A 354 10.08 12.06 24.00
N LYS A 355 8.79 12.00 24.37
CA LYS A 355 8.12 10.74 24.69
C LYS A 355 8.09 9.79 23.50
N GLY A 356 7.71 10.30 22.32
CA GLY A 356 7.65 9.53 21.09
C GLY A 356 9.02 9.00 20.67
N ALA A 357 10.05 9.84 20.67
CA ALA A 357 11.41 9.43 20.36
C ALA A 357 11.88 8.29 21.26
N HIS A 358 11.76 8.45 22.58
CA HIS A 358 12.14 7.43 23.56
C HIS A 358 11.35 6.12 23.35
N PHE A 359 10.06 6.19 23.06
CA PHE A 359 9.23 4.99 22.85
C PHE A 359 9.61 4.26 21.56
N VAL A 360 9.88 4.98 20.47
CA VAL A 360 10.32 4.41 19.20
C VAL A 360 11.68 3.71 19.36
N GLU A 361 12.64 4.33 20.06
CA GLU A 361 13.93 3.71 20.38
C GLU A 361 13.77 2.42 21.21
N LEU A 362 12.85 2.46 22.18
CA LEU A 362 12.56 1.29 23.02
C LEU A 362 11.97 0.13 22.20
N CYS A 363 11.09 0.43 21.24
CA CYS A 363 10.55 -0.57 20.32
C CYS A 363 11.65 -1.13 19.41
N GLY A 364 12.53 -0.27 18.88
CA GLY A 364 13.68 -0.67 18.09
C GLY A 364 14.60 -1.64 18.86
N GLN A 365 14.95 -1.30 20.10
CA GLN A 365 15.78 -2.14 20.95
C GLN A 365 15.15 -3.51 21.25
N ARG A 366 13.82 -3.55 21.37
CA ARG A 366 13.06 -4.78 21.69
C ARG A 366 12.65 -5.59 20.47
N GLY A 367 12.92 -5.11 19.24
CA GLY A 367 12.47 -5.75 18.02
C GLY A 367 10.94 -5.80 17.90
N VAL A 368 10.23 -4.79 18.39
CA VAL A 368 8.75 -4.73 18.37
C VAL A 368 8.29 -3.85 17.21
N PRO A 369 7.49 -4.36 16.27
CA PRO A 369 6.90 -3.56 15.19
C PRO A 369 6.10 -2.36 15.70
N LEU A 370 6.10 -1.27 14.94
CA LEU A 370 5.44 -0.01 15.30
C LEU A 370 4.19 0.24 14.45
N VAL A 371 3.11 0.64 15.10
CA VAL A 371 1.88 1.11 14.47
C VAL A 371 1.68 2.58 14.81
N PHE A 372 1.59 3.43 13.77
CA PHE A 372 1.32 4.86 13.89
C PHE A 372 -0.14 5.15 13.52
N LEU A 373 -0.89 5.72 14.45
CA LEU A 373 -2.25 6.20 14.19
C LEU A 373 -2.20 7.73 14.10
N GLN A 374 -2.27 8.24 12.87
CA GLN A 374 -2.13 9.66 12.62
C GLN A 374 -3.47 10.40 12.68
N ASN A 375 -3.56 11.35 13.59
CA ASN A 375 -4.53 12.46 13.56
C ASN A 375 -3.81 13.73 14.06
N ILE A 376 -3.01 14.34 13.20
CA ILE A 376 -2.09 15.42 13.56
C ILE A 376 -2.31 16.66 12.72
N THR A 377 -2.47 17.79 13.38
CA THR A 377 -2.57 19.11 12.77
C THR A 377 -1.22 19.82 12.65
N GLY A 378 -0.19 19.34 13.37
CA GLY A 378 1.17 19.87 13.35
C GLY A 378 1.84 19.88 14.72
N PHE A 379 3.05 20.43 14.75
CA PHE A 379 3.73 20.78 16.00
C PHE A 379 3.18 22.09 16.53
N MET A 380 3.28 22.30 17.85
CA MET A 380 2.94 23.59 18.47
C MET A 380 3.84 24.68 17.89
N VAL A 381 3.26 25.84 17.64
CA VAL A 381 3.94 27.00 17.10
C VAL A 381 3.83 28.18 18.06
N GLY A 382 4.70 29.14 17.90
CA GLY A 382 4.69 30.39 18.70
C GLY A 382 5.97 30.58 19.51
N ARG A 383 6.14 31.79 20.01
CA ARG A 383 7.38 32.24 20.66
C ARG A 383 7.84 31.34 21.80
N GLU A 384 6.92 30.86 22.61
CA GLU A 384 7.22 29.99 23.75
C GLU A 384 7.69 28.61 23.30
N ALA A 385 7.00 28.00 22.33
CA ALA A 385 7.38 26.72 21.77
C ALA A 385 8.76 26.80 21.08
N GLU A 386 9.01 27.83 20.28
CA GLU A 386 10.29 28.00 19.57
C GLU A 386 11.44 28.24 20.55
N SER A 387 11.27 29.14 21.53
CA SER A 387 12.29 29.38 22.55
C SER A 387 12.49 28.21 23.49
N GLY A 388 11.49 27.36 23.66
CA GLY A 388 11.56 26.08 24.40
C GLY A 388 12.26 24.96 23.65
N GLY A 389 12.58 25.12 22.36
CA GLY A 389 13.33 24.16 21.55
C GLY A 389 12.48 23.12 20.84
N ILE A 390 11.24 23.43 20.49
CA ILE A 390 10.31 22.51 19.79
C ILE A 390 10.92 21.92 18.51
N ALA A 391 11.68 22.71 17.74
CA ALA A 391 12.33 22.25 16.52
C ALA A 391 13.37 21.16 16.81
N LYS A 392 14.17 21.33 17.87
CA LYS A 392 15.17 20.36 18.33
C LYS A 392 14.51 19.07 18.83
N ASP A 393 13.46 19.20 19.63
CA ASP A 393 12.78 18.05 20.22
C ASP A 393 11.93 17.31 19.18
N GLY A 394 11.30 18.02 18.27
CA GLY A 394 10.64 17.43 17.10
C GLY A 394 11.60 16.68 16.19
N ALA A 395 12.81 17.23 15.96
CA ALA A 395 13.84 16.57 15.18
C ALA A 395 14.30 15.24 15.83
N LYS A 396 14.29 15.11 17.14
CA LYS A 396 14.60 13.82 17.82
C LYS A 396 13.56 12.75 17.47
N LEU A 397 12.27 13.08 17.50
CA LEU A 397 11.22 12.16 17.11
C LEU A 397 11.38 11.75 15.64
N VAL A 398 11.57 12.72 14.75
CA VAL A 398 11.78 12.47 13.30
C VAL A 398 13.00 11.57 13.08
N THR A 399 14.12 11.82 13.81
CA THR A 399 15.33 10.99 13.72
C THR A 399 15.06 9.57 14.21
N ALA A 400 14.38 9.39 15.34
CA ALA A 400 14.04 8.08 15.87
C ALA A 400 13.18 7.28 14.88
N VAL A 401 12.14 7.88 14.34
CA VAL A 401 11.24 7.26 13.33
C VAL A 401 11.99 6.90 12.04
N SER A 402 12.94 7.75 11.61
CA SER A 402 13.73 7.51 10.40
C SER A 402 14.70 6.35 10.55
N CYS A 403 15.33 6.23 11.70
CA CYS A 403 16.43 5.28 11.93
C CYS A 403 15.97 3.93 12.49
N VAL A 404 14.77 3.85 13.08
CA VAL A 404 14.29 2.59 13.66
C VAL A 404 14.07 1.53 12.56
N PRO A 405 14.70 0.34 12.67
CA PRO A 405 14.65 -0.66 11.61
C PRO A 405 13.47 -1.63 11.71
N VAL A 406 12.73 -1.63 12.83
CA VAL A 406 11.54 -2.50 12.97
C VAL A 406 10.47 -2.12 11.95
N PRO A 407 9.64 -3.07 11.49
CA PRO A 407 8.52 -2.77 10.61
C PRO A 407 7.64 -1.66 11.17
N LYS A 408 7.32 -0.69 10.34
CA LYS A 408 6.46 0.45 10.67
C LYS A 408 5.19 0.38 9.81
N PHE A 409 4.04 0.59 10.43
CA PHE A 409 2.74 0.62 9.77
C PHE A 409 2.05 1.92 10.15
N THR A 410 1.51 2.62 9.16
CA THR A 410 0.84 3.90 9.39
C THR A 410 -0.60 3.83 8.94
N VAL A 411 -1.52 4.28 9.78
CA VAL A 411 -2.92 4.51 9.41
C VAL A 411 -3.25 5.98 9.70
N ILE A 412 -3.61 6.71 8.65
CA ILE A 412 -4.09 8.09 8.79
C ILE A 412 -5.58 8.02 9.09
N ILE A 413 -5.93 8.21 10.37
CA ILE A 413 -7.28 8.10 10.91
C ILE A 413 -8.05 9.43 10.91
N GLY A 414 -7.36 10.53 10.60
CA GLY A 414 -7.90 11.89 10.57
C GLY A 414 -6.97 12.81 9.80
N GLY A 415 -6.54 13.93 10.41
CA GLY A 415 -5.59 14.86 9.79
C GLY A 415 -4.17 14.31 9.73
N SER A 416 -3.44 14.68 8.67
CA SER A 416 -1.99 14.48 8.54
C SER A 416 -1.38 15.72 7.91
N HIS A 417 -0.94 16.67 8.74
CA HIS A 417 -0.56 17.99 8.27
C HIS A 417 0.87 18.37 8.70
N GLY A 418 1.59 19.03 7.76
CA GLY A 418 2.89 19.62 7.97
C GLY A 418 3.95 18.63 8.48
N ALA A 419 4.89 19.11 9.28
CA ALA A 419 5.96 18.29 9.86
C ALA A 419 5.46 17.23 10.87
N GLY A 420 4.21 17.34 11.34
CA GLY A 420 3.57 16.29 12.12
C GLY A 420 3.47 14.97 11.38
N ASN A 421 3.23 15.01 10.05
CA ASN A 421 3.29 13.83 9.19
C ASN A 421 4.65 13.11 9.28
N TYR A 422 5.74 13.87 9.39
CA TYR A 422 7.10 13.32 9.45
C TYR A 422 7.36 12.59 10.77
N GLY A 423 7.03 13.21 11.90
CA GLY A 423 7.17 12.60 13.22
C GLY A 423 6.27 11.40 13.45
N MET A 424 5.20 11.27 12.68
CA MET A 424 4.22 10.17 12.74
C MET A 424 4.38 9.15 11.61
N CYS A 425 5.58 9.03 11.03
CA CYS A 425 5.90 8.05 9.99
C CYS A 425 5.01 8.18 8.74
N GLY A 426 5.01 9.36 8.11
CA GLY A 426 4.39 9.56 6.79
C GLY A 426 5.12 8.79 5.68
N ARG A 427 4.61 8.88 4.45
CA ARG A 427 5.09 8.10 3.30
C ARG A 427 6.61 8.16 3.07
N ALA A 428 7.22 9.33 3.25
CA ALA A 428 8.65 9.55 3.05
C ALA A 428 9.55 8.93 4.15
N TYR A 429 8.95 8.35 5.19
CA TYR A 429 9.65 7.69 6.30
C TYR A 429 9.60 6.16 6.21
N ASP A 430 9.30 5.67 5.03
CA ASP A 430 9.33 4.26 4.65
C ASP A 430 8.56 3.34 5.63
N PRO A 431 7.24 3.62 5.88
CA PRO A 431 6.41 2.60 6.48
C PRO A 431 6.29 1.41 5.53
N ARG A 432 6.29 0.19 6.05
CA ARG A 432 6.04 -1.02 5.24
C ARG A 432 4.72 -0.88 4.49
N PHE A 433 3.69 -0.34 5.20
CA PHE A 433 2.40 0.00 4.64
C PHE A 433 1.88 1.30 5.26
N LEU A 434 1.21 2.09 4.43
CA LEU A 434 0.48 3.29 4.85
C LEU A 434 -0.93 3.23 4.28
N PHE A 435 -1.93 3.28 5.16
CA PHE A 435 -3.34 3.31 4.80
C PHE A 435 -4.01 4.60 5.26
N MET A 436 -5.13 4.94 4.65
CA MET A 436 -5.96 6.07 5.03
C MET A 436 -7.39 5.64 5.30
N TRP A 437 -8.05 6.28 6.25
CA TRP A 437 -9.51 6.17 6.40
C TRP A 437 -10.23 7.12 5.45
N PRO A 438 -11.52 6.87 5.11
CA PRO A 438 -12.26 7.71 4.15
C PRO A 438 -12.47 9.16 4.59
N ASN A 439 -12.41 9.42 5.91
CA ASN A 439 -12.49 10.76 6.49
C ASN A 439 -11.13 11.48 6.56
N ALA A 440 -10.03 10.80 6.27
CA ALA A 440 -8.69 11.34 6.44
C ALA A 440 -8.39 12.52 5.49
N ARG A 441 -7.43 13.37 5.90
CA ARG A 441 -6.94 14.51 5.13
C ARG A 441 -5.43 14.59 5.22
N ILE A 442 -4.77 14.86 4.10
CA ILE A 442 -3.30 15.02 4.04
C ILE A 442 -2.94 16.29 3.27
N SER A 443 -2.16 17.19 3.89
CA SER A 443 -1.67 18.39 3.23
C SER A 443 -0.56 19.06 4.05
N VAL A 444 0.07 20.12 3.52
CA VAL A 444 1.07 20.92 4.26
C VAL A 444 0.44 21.59 5.49
N MET A 445 -0.80 22.07 5.37
CA MET A 445 -1.58 22.70 6.45
C MET A 445 -3.07 22.58 6.17
N GLY A 446 -3.92 22.77 7.16
CA GLY A 446 -5.37 22.78 6.96
C GLY A 446 -5.82 23.87 5.98
N GLY A 447 -6.88 23.61 5.20
CA GLY A 447 -7.36 24.51 4.14
C GLY A 447 -7.70 25.94 4.61
N GLU A 448 -8.30 26.09 5.79
CA GLU A 448 -8.57 27.41 6.40
C GLU A 448 -7.27 28.18 6.70
N GLN A 449 -6.27 27.49 7.23
CA GLN A 449 -4.97 28.05 7.53
C GLN A 449 -4.24 28.48 6.24
N ALA A 450 -4.33 27.63 5.21
CA ALA A 450 -3.76 27.91 3.89
C ALA A 450 -4.45 29.14 3.24
N ALA A 451 -5.77 29.22 3.30
CA ALA A 451 -6.53 30.35 2.80
C ALA A 451 -6.11 31.66 3.50
N SER A 452 -5.99 31.65 4.82
CA SER A 452 -5.54 32.81 5.59
C SER A 452 -4.14 33.29 5.22
N VAL A 453 -3.18 32.33 5.10
CA VAL A 453 -1.77 32.67 4.77
C VAL A 453 -1.62 33.14 3.33
N LEU A 454 -2.16 32.41 2.37
CA LEU A 454 -1.95 32.68 0.94
C LEU A 454 -2.73 33.92 0.45
N SER A 455 -3.89 34.22 1.03
CA SER A 455 -4.60 35.46 0.74
C SER A 455 -3.82 36.71 1.24
N THR A 456 -3.08 36.58 2.34
CA THR A 456 -2.27 37.66 2.89
C THR A 456 -0.98 37.89 2.09
N VAL A 457 -0.36 36.83 1.58
CA VAL A 457 0.95 36.88 0.91
C VAL A 457 0.83 36.99 -0.61
N GLY A 458 -0.19 36.40 -1.23
CA GLY A 458 -0.26 36.20 -2.68
C GLY A 458 -1.46 36.84 -3.40
N ASN A 459 -2.32 37.64 -2.75
CA ASN A 459 -3.56 38.18 -3.33
C ASN A 459 -4.46 37.15 -4.05
N GLN A 460 -4.42 35.87 -3.61
CA GLN A 460 -5.23 34.81 -4.17
C GLN A 460 -6.62 34.77 -3.50
N ASP A 461 -7.63 34.33 -4.25
CA ASP A 461 -8.99 34.18 -3.71
C ASP A 461 -9.01 33.11 -2.62
N PRO A 462 -9.42 33.43 -1.38
CA PRO A 462 -9.48 32.46 -0.28
C PRO A 462 -10.39 31.26 -0.57
N ASP A 463 -11.46 31.44 -1.33
CA ASP A 463 -12.43 30.37 -1.63
C ASP A 463 -11.84 29.38 -2.66
N GLU A 464 -11.09 29.87 -3.64
CA GLU A 464 -10.36 29.03 -4.58
C GLU A 464 -9.29 28.20 -3.85
N ILE A 465 -8.58 28.81 -2.89
CA ILE A 465 -7.58 28.11 -2.07
C ILE A 465 -8.24 27.00 -1.24
N ARG A 466 -9.36 27.30 -0.55
CA ARG A 466 -10.10 26.31 0.22
C ARG A 466 -10.54 25.14 -0.65
N ALA A 467 -11.17 25.41 -1.78
CA ALA A 467 -11.63 24.39 -2.71
C ALA A 467 -10.49 23.52 -3.24
N LYS A 468 -9.33 24.12 -3.54
CA LYS A 468 -8.12 23.40 -3.95
C LYS A 468 -7.61 22.46 -2.84
N TYR A 469 -7.45 22.98 -1.62
CA TYR A 469 -6.95 22.19 -0.49
C TYR A 469 -7.92 21.08 -0.09
N GLU A 470 -9.24 21.32 -0.11
CA GLU A 470 -10.24 20.29 0.17
C GLU A 470 -10.16 19.14 -0.84
N ARG A 471 -10.03 19.45 -2.13
CA ARG A 471 -9.87 18.46 -3.18
C ARG A 471 -8.56 17.68 -3.05
N GLU A 472 -7.43 18.41 -2.89
CA GLU A 472 -6.09 17.81 -2.94
C GLU A 472 -5.68 17.10 -1.63
N SER A 473 -6.32 17.41 -0.51
CA SER A 473 -6.12 16.70 0.76
C SER A 473 -6.94 15.42 0.91
N SER A 474 -7.88 15.17 0.01
CA SER A 474 -8.80 14.03 0.05
C SER A 474 -8.04 12.69 -0.02
N PRO A 475 -8.51 11.64 0.68
CA PRO A 475 -7.91 10.30 0.58
C PRO A 475 -7.99 9.72 -0.84
N TYR A 476 -8.99 10.07 -1.62
CA TYR A 476 -9.11 9.64 -3.02
C TYR A 476 -8.10 10.32 -3.94
N TYR A 477 -7.79 11.59 -3.68
CA TYR A 477 -6.71 12.29 -4.39
C TYR A 477 -5.34 11.69 -4.06
N SER A 478 -5.12 11.34 -2.80
CA SER A 478 -3.92 10.66 -2.29
C SER A 478 -3.73 9.29 -2.94
N THR A 479 -4.73 8.41 -2.78
CA THR A 479 -4.65 7.03 -3.26
C THR A 479 -4.57 6.94 -4.79
N GLY A 480 -5.26 7.83 -5.51
CA GLY A 480 -5.15 7.95 -6.96
C GLY A 480 -3.72 8.24 -7.44
N ARG A 481 -2.90 8.86 -6.58
CA ARG A 481 -1.49 9.22 -6.83
C ARG A 481 -0.48 8.33 -6.11
N LEU A 482 -0.96 7.27 -5.43
CA LEU A 482 -0.10 6.33 -4.70
C LEU A 482 0.71 6.99 -3.57
N TRP A 483 0.11 7.96 -2.85
CA TRP A 483 0.70 8.49 -1.62
C TRP A 483 0.46 7.58 -0.42
N ASP A 484 -0.42 6.61 -0.57
CA ASP A 484 -0.75 5.54 0.36
C ASP A 484 -0.82 4.18 -0.38
N ASP A 485 -1.00 3.10 0.38
CA ASP A 485 -1.16 1.75 -0.13
C ASP A 485 -2.64 1.34 -0.20
N GLY A 486 -3.56 2.25 0.17
CA GLY A 486 -5.00 2.09 0.02
C GLY A 486 -5.82 2.88 1.05
N VAL A 487 -7.06 3.18 0.67
CA VAL A 487 -8.09 3.68 1.58
C VAL A 487 -8.85 2.45 2.11
N ILE A 488 -8.97 2.36 3.43
CA ILE A 488 -9.59 1.22 4.11
C ILE A 488 -10.80 1.64 4.96
N ASP A 489 -11.77 0.76 5.10
CA ASP A 489 -12.82 0.94 6.08
C ASP A 489 -12.23 0.96 7.49
N PRO A 490 -12.60 1.90 8.37
CA PRO A 490 -12.11 1.93 9.74
C PRO A 490 -12.26 0.60 10.48
N ARG A 491 -13.32 -0.16 10.22
CA ARG A 491 -13.62 -1.46 10.84
C ARG A 491 -12.63 -2.56 10.45
N ASP A 492 -12.03 -2.46 9.24
CA ASP A 492 -11.06 -3.42 8.72
C ASP A 492 -9.62 -3.15 9.22
N THR A 493 -9.41 -2.06 9.96
CA THR A 493 -8.05 -1.62 10.38
C THR A 493 -7.27 -2.72 11.09
N ARG A 494 -7.92 -3.46 11.98
CA ARG A 494 -7.29 -4.57 12.71
C ARG A 494 -6.77 -5.66 11.78
N ASP A 495 -7.60 -6.11 10.85
CA ASP A 495 -7.29 -7.22 9.95
C ASP A 495 -6.23 -6.82 8.91
N VAL A 496 -6.35 -5.61 8.36
CA VAL A 496 -5.34 -5.04 7.44
C VAL A 496 -3.98 -4.91 8.13
N LEU A 497 -3.94 -4.44 9.38
CA LEU A 497 -2.69 -4.39 10.15
C LEU A 497 -2.16 -5.80 10.46
N GLY A 498 -3.02 -6.75 10.80
CA GLY A 498 -2.64 -8.14 11.05
C GLY A 498 -1.96 -8.79 9.85
N LEU A 499 -2.54 -8.63 8.65
CA LEU A 499 -1.98 -9.12 7.39
C LEU A 499 -0.65 -8.40 7.05
N SER A 500 -0.60 -7.09 7.26
CA SER A 500 0.61 -6.29 7.02
C SER A 500 1.77 -6.70 7.95
N ILE A 501 1.48 -6.93 9.24
CA ILE A 501 2.46 -7.41 10.21
C ILE A 501 2.95 -8.81 9.80
N SER A 502 2.02 -9.72 9.48
CA SER A 502 2.36 -11.07 9.01
C SER A 502 3.32 -11.05 7.83
N ALA A 503 2.99 -10.27 6.80
CA ALA A 503 3.83 -10.11 5.61
C ALA A 503 5.23 -9.58 5.94
N SER A 504 5.33 -8.61 6.85
CA SER A 504 6.62 -8.01 7.23
C SER A 504 7.57 -8.97 7.95
N LEU A 505 7.04 -10.03 8.55
CA LEU A 505 7.84 -11.03 9.27
C LEU A 505 8.60 -12.01 8.37
N ASN A 506 8.37 -12.00 7.05
CA ASN A 506 9.18 -12.77 6.11
C ASN A 506 10.58 -12.16 5.91
N ALA A 507 10.75 -10.87 6.22
CA ALA A 507 12.05 -10.21 6.22
C ALA A 507 12.73 -10.30 7.60
N PRO A 508 14.07 -10.41 7.65
CA PRO A 508 14.80 -10.30 8.91
C PRO A 508 14.71 -8.87 9.46
N MET A 509 14.75 -8.72 10.78
CA MET A 509 14.88 -7.41 11.42
C MET A 509 16.35 -6.99 11.46
N PRO A 510 16.72 -5.85 10.83
CA PRO A 510 18.09 -5.35 10.91
C PRO A 510 18.46 -4.86 12.33
N GLU A 511 19.75 -4.77 12.60
CA GLU A 511 20.24 -4.16 13.84
C GLU A 511 19.84 -2.69 13.94
N THR A 512 19.43 -2.27 15.14
CA THR A 512 19.07 -0.87 15.41
C THR A 512 20.33 0.00 15.49
N ARG A 513 20.40 1.05 14.67
CA ARG A 513 21.46 2.06 14.67
C ARG A 513 20.84 3.44 14.52
N TYR A 514 21.16 4.33 15.44
CA TYR A 514 20.70 5.72 15.39
C TYR A 514 21.86 6.67 15.03
N GLY A 515 21.50 7.78 14.39
CA GLY A 515 22.39 8.91 14.22
C GLY A 515 22.53 9.72 15.53
N VAL A 516 23.17 10.88 15.43
CA VAL A 516 23.35 11.79 16.57
C VAL A 516 22.04 12.54 16.86
N PHE A 517 21.55 12.42 18.08
CA PHE A 517 20.44 13.23 18.59
C PHE A 517 20.99 14.56 19.12
N ARG A 518 20.46 15.69 18.67
CA ARG A 518 20.81 17.00 19.23
C ARG A 518 20.14 17.17 20.57
N MET A 519 20.94 17.56 21.59
CA MET A 519 20.47 17.78 22.97
C MET A 519 20.06 19.23 23.22
#